data_90af4de94dc61a84e2e1128fd0f7a35e
#
_entry.id   90af4de94dc61a84e2e1128fd0f7a35e
#
_cell.length_a   1.000
_cell.length_b   1.000
_cell.length_c   1.000
_cell.angle_alpha   90.00
_cell.angle_beta   90.00
_cell.angle_gamma   90.00
#
_symmetry.space_group_name_H-M   'P 1'
#
loop_
_entity.id
_entity.type
_entity.pdbx_description
1 polymer ?
#
loop_
_entity_poly.entity_id
_entity_poly.type
_entity_poly.pdbx_seq_one_letter_code
_entity_poly.pdbx_strand_id
1 'polypeptide(L)'
;MAGFRSLARQVRDPRNDLALRRYSLRKCLERFAPYGHRATWDHLCSRAGFDPEDRSPEPARLTAALDELEEARAVWLAYETQFAERRRKEKHDGLRRPGTVDDWHRLTWGGFGVAWCDDPMVHPSEPLAEVLNRLIAALEREPGTACPVCTGTALRWEHDLAHEPSSGPVCTHCGIVVPRPVLTPASLAGAWRARVLVSA
;
A
#
# COMPACT_ATOMS: atom_id res chain seq x y z
N MET A 1 13.18 19.78 2.95
CA MET A 1 12.28 18.85 3.68
C MET A 1 13.06 17.60 4.09
N ALA A 2 12.90 17.11 5.33
CA ALA A 2 13.59 15.91 5.82
C ALA A 2 13.14 14.67 5.03
N GLY A 3 14.10 13.81 4.65
CA GLY A 3 13.84 12.55 4.00
C GLY A 3 13.41 11.46 5.01
N PHE A 4 12.85 10.35 4.52
CA PHE A 4 12.37 9.23 5.36
C PHE A 4 13.43 8.79 6.39
N ARG A 5 14.68 8.54 5.97
CA ARG A 5 15.76 8.10 6.90
C ARG A 5 16.07 9.11 8.02
N SER A 6 15.94 10.41 7.74
CA SER A 6 16.16 11.45 8.76
C SER A 6 15.02 11.44 9.78
N LEU A 7 13.77 11.29 9.32
CA LEU A 7 12.59 11.19 10.16
C LEU A 7 12.62 9.91 11.01
N ALA A 8 12.99 8.78 10.43
CA ALA A 8 13.15 7.50 11.14
C ALA A 8 14.18 7.59 12.28
N ARG A 9 15.30 8.28 12.05
CA ARG A 9 16.28 8.55 13.12
C ARG A 9 15.69 9.39 14.24
N GLN A 10 14.87 10.40 13.92
CA GLN A 10 14.20 11.21 14.95
C GLN A 10 13.23 10.40 15.80
N VAL A 11 12.51 9.43 15.20
CA VAL A 11 11.64 8.51 15.95
C VAL A 11 12.44 7.66 16.96
N ARG A 12 13.62 7.21 16.58
CA ARG A 12 14.46 6.34 17.43
C ARG A 12 15.28 7.10 18.47
N ASP A 13 15.52 8.41 18.30
CA ASP A 13 16.36 9.19 19.20
C ASP A 13 15.66 9.40 20.57
N PRO A 14 16.16 8.80 21.67
CA PRO A 14 15.55 8.94 22.97
C PRO A 14 15.66 10.36 23.57
N ARG A 15 16.51 11.22 23.00
CA ARG A 15 16.63 12.64 23.43
C ARG A 15 15.46 13.48 22.92
N ASN A 16 14.73 13.01 21.90
CA ASN A 16 13.53 13.67 21.44
C ASN A 16 12.35 13.34 22.36
N ASP A 17 11.50 14.33 22.60
CA ASP A 17 10.25 14.09 23.29
C ASP A 17 9.30 13.20 22.48
N LEU A 18 8.31 12.62 23.14
CA LEU A 18 7.36 11.69 22.51
C LEU A 18 6.53 12.37 21.44
N ALA A 19 6.18 13.65 21.60
CA ALA A 19 5.39 14.39 20.63
C ALA A 19 6.17 14.54 19.32
N LEU A 20 7.45 14.90 19.37
CA LEU A 20 8.32 15.00 18.21
C LEU A 20 8.54 13.63 17.55
N ARG A 21 8.77 12.58 18.35
CA ARG A 21 8.94 11.21 17.83
C ARG A 21 7.67 10.73 17.09
N ARG A 22 6.49 10.91 17.69
CA ARG A 22 5.19 10.59 17.06
C ARG A 22 4.96 11.43 15.80
N TYR A 23 5.22 12.73 15.85
CA TYR A 23 5.14 13.61 14.67
C TYR A 23 6.07 13.12 13.54
N SER A 24 7.30 12.75 13.86
CA SER A 24 8.27 12.26 12.88
C SER A 24 7.82 10.94 12.25
N LEU A 25 7.20 10.04 13.01
CA LEU A 25 6.61 8.81 12.48
C LEU A 25 5.47 9.13 11.50
N ARG A 26 4.55 10.03 11.85
CA ARG A 26 3.50 10.48 10.92
C ARG A 26 4.07 11.13 9.66
N LYS A 27 5.18 11.88 9.77
CA LYS A 27 5.88 12.45 8.60
C LYS A 27 6.56 11.38 7.73
N CYS A 28 6.92 10.21 8.27
CA CYS A 28 7.36 9.08 7.46
C CYS A 28 6.25 8.62 6.49
N LEU A 29 4.97 8.68 6.89
CA LEU A 29 3.84 8.29 6.04
C LEU A 29 3.65 9.23 4.84
N GLU A 30 4.06 10.48 4.92
CA GLU A 30 4.09 11.38 3.74
C GLU A 30 5.12 10.94 2.68
N ARG A 31 5.99 10.01 3.03
CA ARG A 31 7.03 9.46 2.15
C ARG A 31 6.78 8.04 1.71
N PHE A 32 6.02 7.30 2.51
CA PHE A 32 5.67 5.91 2.22
C PHE A 32 4.45 5.51 3.06
N ALA A 33 3.32 5.25 2.41
CA ALA A 33 2.06 4.87 3.05
C ALA A 33 1.30 3.90 2.14
N PRO A 34 1.53 2.58 2.25
CA PRO A 34 0.97 1.59 1.34
C PRO A 34 -0.56 1.58 1.25
N TYR A 35 -1.27 1.75 2.36
CA TYR A 35 -2.73 1.82 2.42
C TYR A 35 -3.28 3.24 2.24
N GLY A 36 -2.44 4.23 1.92
CA GLY A 36 -2.73 5.65 2.09
C GLY A 36 -2.46 6.11 3.53
N HIS A 37 -2.40 7.42 3.74
CA HIS A 37 -1.89 8.00 4.99
C HIS A 37 -2.69 7.54 6.23
N ARG A 38 -4.03 7.62 6.18
CA ARG A 38 -4.91 7.32 7.31
C ARG A 38 -4.89 5.84 7.65
N ALA A 39 -5.20 4.97 6.70
CA ALA A 39 -5.29 3.55 6.93
C ALA A 39 -3.91 2.93 7.29
N THR A 40 -2.80 3.43 6.72
CA THR A 40 -1.47 3.01 7.16
C THR A 40 -1.18 3.42 8.60
N TRP A 41 -1.58 4.64 9.02
CA TRP A 41 -1.42 5.07 10.40
C TRP A 41 -2.21 4.17 11.37
N ASP A 42 -3.50 3.95 11.10
CA ASP A 42 -4.36 3.13 11.95
C ASP A 42 -3.85 1.67 12.03
N HIS A 43 -3.39 1.12 10.91
CA HIS A 43 -2.76 -0.20 10.88
C HIS A 43 -1.52 -0.27 11.77
N LEU A 44 -0.56 0.65 11.62
CA LEU A 44 0.66 0.67 12.42
C LEU A 44 0.37 0.83 13.91
N CYS A 45 -0.58 1.70 14.28
CA CYS A 45 -1.00 1.88 15.67
C CYS A 45 -1.61 0.59 16.24
N SER A 46 -2.52 -0.04 15.51
CA SER A 46 -3.14 -1.31 15.89
C SER A 46 -2.09 -2.41 16.08
N ARG A 47 -1.18 -2.57 15.12
CA ARG A 47 -0.11 -3.56 15.17
C ARG A 47 0.87 -3.35 16.31
N ALA A 48 1.23 -2.10 16.57
CA ALA A 48 2.11 -1.73 17.69
C ALA A 48 1.37 -1.64 19.05
N GLY A 49 0.04 -1.79 19.06
CA GLY A 49 -0.78 -1.86 20.27
C GLY A 49 -0.99 -0.51 20.97
N PHE A 50 -1.16 0.59 20.23
CA PHE A 50 -1.54 1.89 20.81
C PHE A 50 -2.65 2.56 20.01
N ASP A 51 -3.40 3.46 20.68
CA ASP A 51 -4.51 4.20 20.06
C ASP A 51 -3.95 5.23 19.05
N PRO A 52 -4.52 5.33 17.83
CA PRO A 52 -4.15 6.36 16.86
C PRO A 52 -4.23 7.81 17.41
N GLU A 53 -5.11 8.07 18.37
CA GLU A 53 -5.26 9.38 19.00
C GLU A 53 -4.39 9.56 20.25
N ASP A 54 -3.73 8.52 20.74
CA ASP A 54 -2.79 8.63 21.86
C ASP A 54 -1.65 9.60 21.50
N ARG A 55 -1.55 10.67 22.32
CA ARG A 55 -0.54 11.71 22.14
C ARG A 55 0.82 11.36 22.73
N SER A 56 0.86 10.37 23.62
CA SER A 56 2.05 9.97 24.35
C SER A 56 2.20 8.44 24.42
N PRO A 57 2.19 7.74 23.29
CA PRO A 57 2.34 6.29 23.28
C PRO A 57 3.71 5.89 23.83
N GLU A 58 3.80 4.69 24.37
CA GLU A 58 5.06 4.17 24.87
C GLU A 58 6.16 4.20 23.80
N PRO A 59 7.41 4.63 24.12
CA PRO A 59 8.50 4.76 23.15
C PRO A 59 8.78 3.50 22.35
N ALA A 60 8.68 2.32 22.97
CA ALA A 60 8.90 1.04 22.32
C ALA A 60 7.84 0.77 21.23
N ARG A 61 6.59 1.18 21.43
CA ARG A 61 5.51 1.02 20.47
C ARG A 61 5.70 1.90 19.24
N LEU A 62 6.16 3.16 19.42
CA LEU A 62 6.53 4.01 18.28
C LEU A 62 7.66 3.41 17.44
N THR A 63 8.62 2.77 18.11
CA THR A 63 9.73 2.11 17.43
C THR A 63 9.24 0.88 16.68
N ALA A 64 8.38 0.05 17.27
CA ALA A 64 7.79 -1.12 16.62
C ALA A 64 6.96 -0.73 15.36
N ALA A 65 6.16 0.33 15.46
CA ALA A 65 5.41 0.86 14.31
C ALA A 65 6.35 1.35 13.19
N LEU A 66 7.47 1.99 13.54
CA LEU A 66 8.48 2.39 12.56
C LEU A 66 9.17 1.18 11.93
N ASP A 67 9.51 0.16 12.72
CA ASP A 67 10.20 -1.05 12.23
C ASP A 67 9.34 -1.76 11.17
N GLU A 68 8.05 -1.93 11.43
CA GLU A 68 7.11 -2.49 10.44
C GLU A 68 7.04 -1.64 9.16
N LEU A 69 6.99 -0.32 9.30
CA LEU A 69 6.96 0.59 8.14
C LEU A 69 8.27 0.52 7.34
N GLU A 70 9.42 0.39 8.00
CA GLU A 70 10.72 0.24 7.33
C GLU A 70 10.87 -1.10 6.61
N GLU A 71 10.39 -2.21 7.20
CA GLU A 71 10.35 -3.52 6.55
C GLU A 71 9.51 -3.48 5.27
N ALA A 72 8.31 -2.94 5.36
CA ALA A 72 7.44 -2.77 4.20
C ALA A 72 8.10 -1.88 3.12
N ARG A 73 8.73 -0.80 3.54
CA ARG A 73 9.46 0.09 2.64
C ARG A 73 10.65 -0.58 1.97
N ALA A 74 11.36 -1.46 2.66
CA ALA A 74 12.46 -2.22 2.09
C ALA A 74 11.97 -3.15 0.96
N VAL A 75 10.84 -3.83 1.15
CA VAL A 75 10.18 -4.64 0.11
C VAL A 75 9.85 -3.79 -1.11
N TRP A 76 9.24 -2.62 -0.91
CA TRP A 76 8.89 -1.72 -2.01
C TRP A 76 10.11 -1.22 -2.78
N LEU A 77 11.17 -0.79 -2.09
CA LEU A 77 12.40 -0.31 -2.73
C LEU A 77 13.14 -1.40 -3.51
N ALA A 78 13.09 -2.65 -3.03
CA ALA A 78 13.63 -3.79 -3.78
C ALA A 78 12.85 -4.00 -5.09
N TYR A 79 11.52 -3.95 -5.05
CA TYR A 79 10.68 -4.01 -6.23
C TYR A 79 10.95 -2.85 -7.21
N GLU A 80 11.04 -1.60 -6.74
CA GLU A 80 11.35 -0.45 -7.59
C GLU A 80 12.70 -0.63 -8.32
N THR A 81 13.69 -1.16 -7.61
CA THR A 81 15.02 -1.44 -8.20
C THR A 81 14.91 -2.48 -9.32
N GLN A 82 14.25 -3.61 -9.06
CA GLN A 82 14.04 -4.68 -10.05
C GLN A 82 13.21 -4.19 -11.24
N PHE A 83 12.16 -3.42 -10.98
CA PHE A 83 11.33 -2.81 -12.02
C PHE A 83 12.16 -1.89 -12.92
N ALA A 84 12.98 -1.02 -12.34
CA ALA A 84 13.83 -0.09 -13.09
C ALA A 84 14.90 -0.82 -13.91
N GLU A 85 15.48 -1.91 -13.40
CA GLU A 85 16.45 -2.75 -14.12
C GLU A 85 15.79 -3.46 -15.29
N ARG A 86 14.62 -4.08 -15.08
CA ARG A 86 13.84 -4.70 -16.15
C ARG A 86 13.53 -3.70 -17.26
N ARG A 87 13.05 -2.51 -16.91
CA ARG A 87 12.71 -1.46 -17.89
C ARG A 87 13.92 -0.95 -18.67
N ARG A 88 15.09 -0.87 -18.05
CA ARG A 88 16.35 -0.53 -18.74
C ARG A 88 16.74 -1.61 -19.75
N LYS A 89 16.66 -2.88 -19.37
CA LYS A 89 16.94 -4.02 -20.24
C LYS A 89 15.97 -4.04 -21.43
N GLU A 90 14.67 -3.98 -21.21
CA GLU A 90 13.64 -3.93 -22.26
C GLU A 90 13.87 -2.78 -23.26
N LYS A 91 14.29 -1.62 -22.75
CA LYS A 91 14.63 -0.47 -23.61
C LYS A 91 15.88 -0.75 -24.46
N HIS A 92 16.90 -1.34 -23.86
CA HIS A 92 18.14 -1.70 -24.55
C HIS A 92 17.87 -2.70 -25.67
N ASP A 93 17.06 -3.71 -25.40
CA ASP A 93 16.74 -4.80 -26.34
C ASP A 93 15.65 -4.41 -27.37
N GLY A 94 15.15 -3.17 -27.35
CA GLY A 94 14.09 -2.69 -28.24
C GLY A 94 12.70 -3.32 -27.97
N LEU A 95 12.54 -4.02 -26.85
CA LEU A 95 11.34 -4.78 -26.51
C LEU A 95 10.35 -3.99 -25.63
N ARG A 96 10.68 -2.74 -25.30
CA ARG A 96 9.86 -1.94 -24.38
C ARG A 96 8.48 -1.67 -24.95
N ARG A 97 7.48 -2.26 -24.30
CA ARG A 97 6.05 -1.98 -24.54
C ARG A 97 5.44 -1.55 -23.20
N PRO A 98 5.03 -0.27 -23.05
CA PRO A 98 4.28 0.15 -21.87
C PRO A 98 3.01 -0.69 -21.72
N GLY A 99 2.74 -1.14 -20.49
CA GLY A 99 1.58 -1.97 -20.18
C GLY A 99 0.89 -1.50 -18.90
N THR A 100 -0.15 -2.21 -18.51
CA THR A 100 -0.97 -1.87 -17.34
C THR A 100 -0.17 -1.82 -16.03
N VAL A 101 0.89 -2.63 -15.92
CA VAL A 101 1.81 -2.59 -14.75
C VAL A 101 2.61 -1.29 -14.73
N ASP A 102 3.05 -0.78 -15.90
CA ASP A 102 3.75 0.51 -15.98
C ASP A 102 2.84 1.67 -15.58
N ASP A 103 1.57 1.61 -15.98
CA ASP A 103 0.58 2.62 -15.64
C ASP A 103 0.29 2.61 -14.13
N TRP A 104 0.08 1.43 -13.57
CA TRP A 104 -0.09 1.28 -12.12
C TRP A 104 1.14 1.75 -11.34
N HIS A 105 2.36 1.34 -11.71
CA HIS A 105 3.60 1.75 -11.05
C HIS A 105 3.77 3.28 -11.06
N ARG A 106 3.38 3.94 -12.14
CA ARG A 106 3.44 5.40 -12.27
C ARG A 106 2.46 6.11 -11.32
N LEU A 107 1.28 5.52 -11.10
CA LEU A 107 0.27 6.05 -10.19
C LEU A 107 0.63 5.84 -8.72
N THR A 108 1.38 4.79 -8.40
CA THR A 108 1.81 4.43 -7.04
C THR A 108 3.22 4.89 -6.71
N TRP A 109 3.70 5.93 -7.39
CA TRP A 109 5.06 6.43 -7.23
C TRP A 109 5.47 6.65 -5.77
N GLY A 110 6.66 6.12 -5.40
CA GLY A 110 7.19 6.20 -4.03
C GLY A 110 6.50 5.25 -3.04
N GLY A 111 5.63 4.34 -3.50
CA GLY A 111 4.94 3.37 -2.65
C GLY A 111 3.73 3.92 -1.90
N PHE A 112 3.25 5.11 -2.27
CA PHE A 112 2.04 5.67 -1.70
C PHE A 112 0.80 5.02 -2.34
N GLY A 113 -0.08 4.46 -1.51
CA GLY A 113 -1.35 3.89 -1.97
C GLY A 113 -1.22 2.64 -2.85
N VAL A 114 -0.11 1.89 -2.78
CA VAL A 114 0.11 0.67 -3.58
C VAL A 114 -0.91 -0.42 -3.30
N ALA A 115 -1.45 -0.43 -2.09
CA ALA A 115 -2.54 -1.30 -1.61
C ALA A 115 -3.60 -0.42 -0.95
N TRP A 116 -4.03 0.64 -1.62
CA TRP A 116 -4.94 1.63 -1.05
C TRP A 116 -6.10 0.98 -0.31
N CYS A 117 -6.44 1.52 0.85
CA CYS A 117 -7.60 1.15 1.64
C CYS A 117 -8.32 2.43 2.08
N ASP A 118 -9.57 2.57 1.68
CA ASP A 118 -10.35 3.78 1.98
C ASP A 118 -10.92 3.73 3.40
N ASP A 119 -11.33 2.55 3.86
CA ASP A 119 -11.82 2.35 5.21
C ASP A 119 -10.66 1.95 6.16
N PRO A 120 -10.28 2.83 7.11
CA PRO A 120 -9.22 2.53 8.06
C PRO A 120 -9.55 1.38 9.02
N MET A 121 -10.82 0.97 9.11
CA MET A 121 -11.28 -0.14 9.96
C MET A 121 -11.28 -1.48 9.21
N VAL A 122 -11.18 -1.45 7.88
CA VAL A 122 -11.21 -2.64 7.02
C VAL A 122 -9.94 -2.65 6.17
N HIS A 123 -8.86 -3.17 6.71
CA HIS A 123 -7.59 -3.40 6.03
C HIS A 123 -7.03 -4.77 6.42
N PRO A 124 -6.10 -5.36 5.64
CA PRO A 124 -5.44 -6.59 6.04
C PRO A 124 -4.78 -6.45 7.41
N SER A 125 -4.92 -7.46 8.26
CA SER A 125 -4.31 -7.50 9.60
C SER A 125 -2.85 -7.95 9.59
N GLU A 126 -2.42 -8.54 8.47
CA GLU A 126 -1.06 -9.04 8.28
C GLU A 126 -0.04 -7.91 8.22
N PRO A 127 1.25 -8.19 8.51
CA PRO A 127 2.31 -7.20 8.36
C PRO A 127 2.33 -6.56 6.96
N LEU A 128 2.56 -5.24 6.89
CA LEU A 128 2.60 -4.49 5.63
C LEU A 128 3.56 -5.12 4.60
N ALA A 129 4.71 -5.62 5.06
CA ALA A 129 5.69 -6.27 4.20
C ALA A 129 5.14 -7.54 3.52
N GLU A 130 4.34 -8.33 4.23
CA GLU A 130 3.70 -9.53 3.67
C GLU A 130 2.64 -9.17 2.63
N VAL A 131 1.82 -8.17 2.92
CA VAL A 131 0.81 -7.66 1.98
C VAL A 131 1.46 -7.18 0.70
N LEU A 132 2.53 -6.39 0.80
CA LEU A 132 3.29 -5.91 -0.37
C LEU A 132 3.93 -7.05 -1.15
N ASN A 133 4.53 -8.04 -0.48
CA ASN A 133 5.12 -9.20 -1.14
C ASN A 133 4.07 -9.98 -1.95
N ARG A 134 2.87 -10.22 -1.39
CA ARG A 134 1.77 -10.89 -2.11
C ARG A 134 1.32 -10.09 -3.33
N LEU A 135 1.20 -8.77 -3.18
CA LEU A 135 0.78 -7.88 -4.27
C LEU A 135 1.82 -7.85 -5.40
N ILE A 136 3.10 -7.67 -5.06
CA ILE A 136 4.21 -7.65 -6.02
C ILE A 136 4.31 -9.00 -6.75
N ALA A 137 4.24 -10.11 -6.02
CA ALA A 137 4.24 -11.43 -6.62
C ALA A 137 3.05 -11.66 -7.57
N ALA A 138 1.91 -11.02 -7.34
CA ALA A 138 0.77 -11.09 -8.25
C ALA A 138 0.98 -10.27 -9.53
N LEU A 139 1.73 -9.18 -9.49
CA LEU A 139 2.06 -8.38 -10.67
C LEU A 139 2.97 -9.13 -11.68
N GLU A 140 3.68 -10.15 -11.20
CA GLU A 140 4.60 -10.97 -11.99
C GLU A 140 3.96 -12.26 -12.52
N ARG A 141 2.69 -12.51 -12.18
CA ARG A 141 1.94 -13.70 -12.61
C ARG A 141 0.88 -13.34 -13.64
N GLU A 142 0.30 -14.38 -14.23
CA GLU A 142 -0.93 -14.24 -15.02
C GLU A 142 -2.05 -13.63 -14.17
N PRO A 143 -2.83 -12.68 -14.72
CA PRO A 143 -3.93 -12.06 -14.01
C PRO A 143 -4.94 -13.10 -13.50
N GLY A 144 -5.35 -12.96 -12.25
CA GLY A 144 -6.26 -13.87 -11.56
C GLY A 144 -7.68 -13.34 -11.41
N THR A 145 -8.50 -14.09 -10.67
CA THR A 145 -9.90 -13.73 -10.39
C THR A 145 -10.13 -13.32 -8.93
N ALA A 146 -9.13 -13.49 -8.08
CA ALA A 146 -9.21 -13.25 -6.65
C ALA A 146 -8.28 -12.11 -6.21
N CYS A 147 -8.58 -11.54 -5.06
CA CYS A 147 -7.69 -10.58 -4.40
C CYS A 147 -6.35 -11.27 -4.05
N PRO A 148 -5.20 -10.71 -4.45
CA PRO A 148 -3.91 -11.35 -4.23
C PRO A 148 -3.49 -11.38 -2.74
N VAL A 149 -4.14 -10.57 -1.90
CA VAL A 149 -3.80 -10.47 -0.48
C VAL A 149 -4.57 -11.49 0.35
N CYS A 150 -5.90 -11.50 0.26
CA CYS A 150 -6.76 -12.35 1.10
C CYS A 150 -7.44 -13.50 0.35
N THR A 151 -7.18 -13.68 -0.94
CA THR A 151 -7.82 -14.67 -1.84
C THR A 151 -9.34 -14.54 -2.03
N GLY A 152 -9.95 -13.50 -1.46
CA GLY A 152 -11.37 -13.21 -1.64
C GLY A 152 -11.71 -12.88 -3.10
N THR A 153 -12.86 -13.39 -3.59
CA THR A 153 -13.31 -13.19 -4.97
C THR A 153 -14.38 -12.10 -5.10
N ALA A 154 -14.93 -11.62 -3.98
CA ALA A 154 -15.92 -10.56 -3.96
C ALA A 154 -15.25 -9.20 -4.16
N LEU A 155 -15.32 -8.69 -5.39
CA LEU A 155 -14.75 -7.42 -5.82
C LEU A 155 -15.87 -6.45 -6.20
N ARG A 156 -15.74 -5.18 -5.80
CA ARG A 156 -16.72 -4.13 -6.08
C ARG A 156 -16.03 -2.84 -6.52
N TRP A 157 -16.55 -2.19 -7.56
CA TRP A 157 -16.15 -0.82 -7.88
C TRP A 157 -16.87 0.18 -6.97
N GLU A 158 -16.12 1.09 -6.39
CA GLU A 158 -16.66 2.22 -5.63
C GLU A 158 -16.59 3.52 -6.43
N HIS A 159 -17.59 4.41 -6.19
CA HIS A 159 -17.78 5.59 -7.03
C HIS A 159 -16.71 6.66 -6.85
N ASP A 160 -16.17 6.79 -5.63
CA ASP A 160 -15.36 7.93 -5.23
C ASP A 160 -13.86 7.73 -5.40
N LEU A 161 -13.42 6.54 -5.84
CA LEU A 161 -12.00 6.22 -6.04
C LEU A 161 -11.42 6.76 -7.36
N ALA A 162 -12.12 7.63 -8.07
CA ALA A 162 -11.64 8.21 -9.34
C ALA A 162 -10.32 9.00 -9.20
N HIS A 163 -9.95 9.36 -7.99
CA HIS A 163 -8.75 10.13 -7.68
C HIS A 163 -7.63 9.28 -7.07
N GLU A 164 -7.86 7.96 -6.92
CA GLU A 164 -6.91 7.08 -6.25
C GLU A 164 -5.83 6.55 -7.20
N PRO A 165 -4.55 6.51 -6.75
CA PRO A 165 -3.43 6.13 -7.61
C PRO A 165 -3.54 4.71 -8.18
N SER A 166 -4.18 3.81 -7.46
CA SER A 166 -4.24 2.39 -7.82
C SER A 166 -5.51 1.97 -8.55
N SER A 167 -6.32 2.90 -9.04
CA SER A 167 -7.65 2.69 -9.67
C SER A 167 -7.98 1.23 -10.03
N GLY A 168 -8.72 0.55 -9.16
CA GLY A 168 -9.15 -0.84 -9.30
C GLY A 168 -10.39 -1.11 -8.44
N PRO A 169 -10.99 -2.30 -8.50
CA PRO A 169 -12.08 -2.65 -7.61
C PRO A 169 -11.59 -2.88 -6.17
N VAL A 170 -12.44 -2.57 -5.21
CA VAL A 170 -12.20 -2.85 -3.79
C VAL A 170 -12.53 -4.31 -3.51
N CYS A 171 -11.64 -4.99 -2.80
CA CYS A 171 -11.93 -6.29 -2.22
C CYS A 171 -12.83 -6.10 -0.99
N THR A 172 -14.06 -6.64 -1.01
CA THR A 172 -15.00 -6.48 0.10
C THR A 172 -14.61 -7.25 1.36
N HIS A 173 -13.62 -8.17 1.26
CA HIS A 173 -13.14 -8.96 2.40
C HIS A 173 -12.04 -8.26 3.20
N CYS A 174 -11.08 -7.62 2.52
CA CYS A 174 -9.93 -6.99 3.20
C CYS A 174 -9.79 -5.48 2.91
N GLY A 175 -10.75 -4.88 2.21
CA GLY A 175 -10.83 -3.44 2.00
C GLY A 175 -9.80 -2.83 1.02
N ILE A 176 -8.83 -3.59 0.51
CA ILE A 176 -7.83 -3.01 -0.40
C ILE A 176 -8.40 -2.77 -1.80
N VAL A 177 -7.93 -1.72 -2.45
CA VAL A 177 -8.11 -1.53 -3.88
C VAL A 177 -7.17 -2.47 -4.62
N VAL A 178 -7.73 -3.44 -5.33
CA VAL A 178 -6.95 -4.44 -6.06
C VAL A 178 -6.46 -3.85 -7.38
N PRO A 179 -5.15 -3.82 -7.65
CA PRO A 179 -4.61 -3.26 -8.88
C PRO A 179 -5.15 -4.00 -10.11
N ARG A 180 -5.56 -3.23 -11.15
CA ARG A 180 -6.05 -3.81 -12.41
C ARG A 180 -5.11 -4.82 -13.05
N PRO A 181 -3.78 -4.62 -13.05
CA PRO A 181 -2.87 -5.55 -13.70
C PRO A 181 -2.92 -6.99 -13.17
N VAL A 182 -3.38 -7.17 -11.92
CA VAL A 182 -3.44 -8.51 -11.30
C VAL A 182 -4.78 -9.21 -11.52
N LEU A 183 -5.74 -8.56 -12.19
CA LEU A 183 -7.08 -9.08 -12.40
C LEU A 183 -7.36 -9.37 -13.88
N THR A 184 -8.10 -10.44 -14.14
CA THR A 184 -8.60 -10.75 -15.49
C THR A 184 -9.65 -9.73 -15.96
N PRO A 185 -9.82 -9.52 -17.28
CA PRO A 185 -10.91 -8.70 -17.81
C PRO A 185 -12.30 -9.15 -17.34
N ALA A 186 -12.50 -10.46 -17.18
CA ALA A 186 -13.76 -11.02 -16.68
C ALA A 186 -14.06 -10.61 -15.23
N SER A 187 -13.03 -10.62 -14.36
CA SER A 187 -13.17 -10.18 -12.96
C SER A 187 -13.46 -8.68 -12.86
N LEU A 188 -12.81 -7.87 -13.69
CA LEU A 188 -13.07 -6.44 -13.76
C LEU A 188 -14.51 -6.16 -14.22
N ALA A 189 -15.00 -6.86 -15.25
CA ALA A 189 -16.38 -6.76 -15.72
C ALA A 189 -17.41 -7.26 -14.69
N GLY A 190 -17.07 -8.30 -13.92
CA GLY A 190 -17.88 -8.81 -12.82
C GLY A 190 -18.03 -7.79 -11.69
N ALA A 191 -16.96 -7.15 -11.29
CA ALA A 191 -16.97 -6.11 -10.27
C ALA A 191 -17.83 -4.89 -10.67
N TRP A 192 -17.84 -4.50 -11.95
CA TRP A 192 -18.75 -3.47 -12.50
C TRP A 192 -20.22 -3.85 -12.38
N ARG A 193 -20.57 -5.09 -12.70
CA ARG A 193 -21.96 -5.58 -12.61
C ARG A 193 -22.46 -5.59 -11.16
N ALA A 194 -21.62 -6.00 -10.21
CA ALA A 194 -21.98 -5.97 -8.79
C ALA A 194 -22.35 -4.56 -8.30
N ARG A 195 -21.73 -3.51 -8.86
CA ARG A 195 -22.06 -2.11 -8.56
C ARG A 195 -23.46 -1.70 -8.97
N VAL A 196 -23.92 -2.11 -10.16
CA VAL A 196 -25.23 -1.72 -10.69
C VAL A 196 -26.36 -2.28 -9.83
N LEU A 197 -26.18 -3.45 -9.24
CA LEU A 197 -27.20 -4.12 -8.41
C LEU A 197 -27.36 -3.50 -7.01
N VAL A 198 -26.37 -2.77 -6.50
CA VAL A 198 -26.43 -2.12 -5.18
C VAL A 198 -27.07 -0.72 -5.26
N SER A 199 -27.15 -0.15 -6.45
CA SER A 199 -27.70 1.20 -6.71
C SER A 199 -29.17 1.20 -7.14
N ALA A 200 -29.83 0.05 -7.19
CA ALA A 200 -31.23 -0.16 -7.52
C ALA A 200 -32.02 -0.63 -6.30
#